data_d0fd5186c0b8062e90039d9b7fa1992e
#
_entry.id   d0fd5186c0b8062e90039d9b7fa1992e
#
_cell.length_a   1.000
_cell.length_b   1.000
_cell.length_c   1.000
_cell.angle_alpha   90.00
_cell.angle_beta   90.00
_cell.angle_gamma   90.00
#
_symmetry.space_group_name_H-M   'P 1'
#
loop_
_entity.id
_entity.type
_entity.pdbx_description
1 polymer ?
#
loop_
_entity_poly.entity_id
_entity_poly.type
_entity_poly.pdbx_seq_one_letter_code
_entity_poly.pdbx_strand_id
1 'polypeptide(L)'
;MHRKELLNLLARYRSRFMEEEAFVRRAIEFVNQHEKIFDRETPVHVTGSAWVVSPDREQVLLMHHRKLNQWFQPGGHADGDADILRVALRECAEETGLEPSHIRLIDSMIFDVDIHTTPPMGNTPLHEHIDIRFVVEIDDWLPIPGNDESHAVEWFPLYQVLRYNNNRSTYRMLEKTRGIRNFHRTIPTQERHAAKALW
;
A
#
# COMPACT_ATOMS: atom_id res chain seq x y z
N MET A 1 9.24 -9.67 -10.50
CA MET A 1 8.64 -8.89 -11.62
C MET A 1 9.75 -8.05 -12.24
N HIS A 2 9.83 -7.95 -13.55
CA HIS A 2 10.80 -7.09 -14.21
C HIS A 2 10.14 -5.81 -14.69
N ARG A 3 10.92 -4.76 -15.03
CA ARG A 3 10.41 -3.50 -15.61
C ARG A 3 9.30 -3.72 -16.66
N LYS A 4 9.49 -4.69 -17.57
CA LYS A 4 8.51 -5.03 -18.61
C LYS A 4 7.18 -5.51 -18.06
N GLU A 5 7.19 -6.22 -16.94
CA GLU A 5 5.97 -6.71 -16.29
C GLU A 5 5.22 -5.57 -15.61
N LEU A 6 5.93 -4.64 -14.94
CA LEU A 6 5.30 -3.42 -14.41
C LEU A 6 4.62 -2.61 -15.53
N LEU A 7 5.32 -2.40 -16.66
CA LEU A 7 4.73 -1.72 -17.82
C LEU A 7 3.50 -2.43 -18.36
N ASN A 8 3.50 -3.78 -18.39
CA ASN A 8 2.34 -4.56 -18.80
C ASN A 8 1.15 -4.40 -17.83
N LEU A 9 1.41 -4.34 -16.53
CA LEU A 9 0.38 -4.10 -15.51
C LEU A 9 -0.20 -2.68 -15.67
N LEU A 10 0.65 -1.67 -15.78
CA LEU A 10 0.23 -0.28 -16.00
C LEU A 10 -0.57 -0.12 -17.29
N ALA A 11 -0.15 -0.76 -18.38
CA ALA A 11 -0.85 -0.70 -19.67
C ALA A 11 -2.25 -1.34 -19.64
N ARG A 12 -2.47 -2.32 -18.75
CA ARG A 12 -3.76 -3.00 -18.55
C ARG A 12 -4.64 -2.30 -17.52
N TYR A 13 -4.03 -1.52 -16.63
CA TYR A 13 -4.73 -0.84 -15.57
C TYR A 13 -5.73 0.19 -16.12
N ARG A 14 -6.91 0.27 -15.52
CA ARG A 14 -7.96 1.24 -15.86
C ARG A 14 -8.56 1.78 -14.58
N SER A 15 -8.72 3.09 -14.53
CA SER A 15 -9.36 3.75 -13.40
C SER A 15 -10.61 4.51 -13.83
N ARG A 16 -11.58 4.59 -12.94
CA ARG A 16 -12.72 5.50 -13.08
C ARG A 16 -12.38 6.94 -12.67
N PHE A 17 -11.19 7.16 -12.11
CA PHE A 17 -10.72 8.45 -11.64
C PHE A 17 -9.77 9.07 -12.67
N MET A 18 -10.16 10.21 -13.25
CA MET A 18 -9.40 10.88 -14.32
C MET A 18 -7.96 11.26 -13.90
N GLU A 19 -7.80 11.65 -12.64
CA GLU A 19 -6.47 11.99 -12.09
C GLU A 19 -5.54 10.77 -12.09
N GLU A 20 -6.05 9.62 -11.69
CA GLU A 20 -5.27 8.39 -11.65
C GLU A 20 -4.91 7.88 -13.05
N GLU A 21 -5.82 8.02 -14.02
CA GLU A 21 -5.50 7.76 -15.43
C GLU A 21 -4.34 8.65 -15.94
N ALA A 22 -4.25 9.89 -15.46
CA ALA A 22 -3.12 10.77 -15.76
C ALA A 22 -1.83 10.28 -15.08
N PHE A 23 -1.90 9.81 -13.84
CA PHE A 23 -0.76 9.21 -13.14
C PHE A 23 -0.26 7.95 -13.82
N VAL A 24 -1.15 7.08 -14.28
CA VAL A 24 -0.79 5.86 -15.02
C VAL A 24 -0.02 6.21 -16.31
N ARG A 25 -0.50 7.18 -17.08
CA ARG A 25 0.22 7.61 -18.30
C ARG A 25 1.61 8.13 -17.97
N ARG A 26 1.71 8.97 -16.94
CA ARG A 26 3.00 9.54 -16.47
C ARG A 26 3.91 8.44 -15.94
N ALA A 27 3.40 7.48 -15.17
CA ALA A 27 4.15 6.32 -14.68
C ALA A 27 4.74 5.50 -15.85
N ILE A 28 3.94 5.20 -16.86
CA ILE A 28 4.40 4.47 -18.06
C ILE A 28 5.53 5.24 -18.75
N GLU A 29 5.38 6.56 -18.91
CA GLU A 29 6.39 7.42 -19.54
C GLU A 29 7.69 7.38 -18.75
N PHE A 30 7.67 7.64 -17.44
CA PHE A 30 8.85 7.63 -16.58
C PHE A 30 9.53 6.26 -16.52
N VAL A 31 8.77 5.18 -16.37
CA VAL A 31 9.32 3.82 -16.33
C VAL A 31 9.99 3.45 -17.66
N ASN A 32 9.50 3.95 -18.80
CA ASN A 32 10.15 3.72 -20.09
C ASN A 32 11.41 4.56 -20.30
N GLN A 33 11.42 5.82 -19.85
CA GLN A 33 12.47 6.78 -20.18
C GLN A 33 13.67 6.74 -19.21
N HIS A 34 13.45 6.32 -17.95
CA HIS A 34 14.47 6.40 -16.91
C HIS A 34 14.96 5.02 -16.48
N GLU A 35 16.21 4.71 -16.79
CA GLU A 35 16.81 3.41 -16.49
C GLU A 35 16.86 3.11 -14.98
N LYS A 36 17.15 4.14 -14.17
CA LYS A 36 17.28 4.06 -12.71
C LYS A 36 16.01 4.41 -11.95
N ILE A 37 14.84 4.27 -12.55
CA ILE A 37 13.55 4.67 -11.96
C ILE A 37 13.20 3.92 -10.66
N PHE A 38 13.84 2.79 -10.40
CA PHE A 38 13.68 1.99 -9.18
C PHE A 38 14.69 2.34 -8.08
N ASP A 39 15.58 3.31 -8.33
CA ASP A 39 16.63 3.74 -7.41
C ASP A 39 16.15 5.00 -6.66
N ARG A 40 16.16 4.95 -5.32
CA ARG A 40 15.69 6.06 -4.45
C ARG A 40 16.52 7.33 -4.57
N GLU A 41 17.72 7.25 -5.12
CA GLU A 41 18.59 8.43 -5.31
C GLU A 41 18.16 9.28 -6.50
N THR A 42 17.22 8.82 -7.34
CA THR A 42 16.69 9.60 -8.44
C THR A 42 15.60 10.57 -7.98
N PRO A 43 15.51 11.79 -8.55
CA PRO A 43 14.49 12.78 -8.15
C PRO A 43 13.04 12.32 -8.32
N VAL A 44 12.81 11.34 -9.18
CA VAL A 44 11.53 10.65 -9.37
C VAL A 44 11.81 9.15 -9.37
N HIS A 45 11.15 8.38 -8.52
CA HIS A 45 11.34 6.94 -8.45
C HIS A 45 10.08 6.19 -8.04
N VAL A 46 10.11 4.88 -8.32
CA VAL A 46 8.97 4.00 -8.04
C VAL A 46 9.04 3.50 -6.60
N THR A 47 7.89 3.51 -5.94
CA THR A 47 7.65 2.88 -4.64
C THR A 47 6.57 1.80 -4.75
N GLY A 48 6.52 0.90 -3.79
CA GLY A 48 5.52 -0.15 -3.70
C GLY A 48 4.81 -0.12 -2.36
N SER A 49 3.47 -0.07 -2.37
CA SER A 49 2.66 0.01 -1.15
C SER A 49 1.58 -1.06 -1.12
N ALA A 50 1.20 -1.46 0.09
CA ALA A 50 0.13 -2.41 0.35
C ALA A 50 -1.08 -1.72 0.98
N TRP A 51 -2.22 -1.73 0.30
CA TRP A 51 -3.49 -1.38 0.90
C TRP A 51 -4.02 -2.61 1.65
N VAL A 52 -3.92 -2.57 2.97
CA VAL A 52 -4.19 -3.71 3.83
C VAL A 52 -5.63 -3.65 4.32
N VAL A 53 -6.42 -4.67 4.01
CA VAL A 53 -7.83 -4.75 4.41
C VAL A 53 -8.10 -5.94 5.31
N SER A 54 -9.08 -5.81 6.18
CA SER A 54 -9.61 -6.93 7.00
C SER A 54 -10.36 -7.96 6.13
N PRO A 55 -10.55 -9.20 6.61
CA PRO A 55 -11.26 -10.24 5.84
C PRO A 55 -12.69 -9.86 5.46
N ASP A 56 -13.38 -9.05 6.28
CA ASP A 56 -14.73 -8.57 6.01
C ASP A 56 -14.79 -7.29 5.16
N ARG A 57 -13.61 -6.69 4.85
CA ARG A 57 -13.49 -5.42 4.10
C ARG A 57 -14.08 -4.19 4.80
N GLU A 58 -14.29 -4.28 6.10
CA GLU A 58 -14.84 -3.16 6.88
C GLU A 58 -13.76 -2.28 7.51
N GLN A 59 -12.51 -2.76 7.56
CA GLN A 59 -11.39 -2.05 8.15
C GLN A 59 -10.17 -2.05 7.22
N VAL A 60 -9.31 -1.03 7.40
CA VAL A 60 -7.97 -0.95 6.80
C VAL A 60 -6.94 -0.75 7.90
N LEU A 61 -5.76 -1.32 7.68
CA LEU A 61 -4.59 -1.14 8.54
C LEU A 61 -3.78 0.06 8.05
N LEU A 62 -3.51 0.99 8.94
CA LEU A 62 -2.62 2.11 8.67
C LEU A 62 -1.52 2.17 9.72
N MET A 63 -0.36 2.69 9.33
CA MET A 63 0.74 2.99 10.21
C MET A 63 0.86 4.50 10.45
N HIS A 64 1.13 4.90 11.68
CA HIS A 64 1.48 6.27 12.04
C HIS A 64 2.98 6.48 11.84
N HIS A 65 3.34 6.98 10.67
CA HIS A 65 4.73 7.14 10.27
C HIS A 65 5.48 8.14 11.16
N ARG A 66 6.56 7.69 11.81
CA ARG A 66 7.25 8.47 12.87
C ARG A 66 7.79 9.81 12.39
N LYS A 67 8.43 9.85 11.22
CA LYS A 67 9.05 11.06 10.68
C LYS A 67 8.04 12.05 10.09
N LEU A 68 6.99 11.54 9.43
CA LEU A 68 5.98 12.38 8.78
C LEU A 68 4.84 12.77 9.73
N ASN A 69 4.70 12.08 10.87
CA ASN A 69 3.64 12.26 11.85
C ASN A 69 2.22 12.20 11.22
N GLN A 70 2.03 11.28 10.29
CA GLN A 70 0.79 11.07 9.56
C GLN A 70 0.52 9.57 9.40
N TRP A 71 -0.75 9.23 9.18
CA TRP A 71 -1.19 7.86 8.96
C TRP A 71 -1.18 7.52 7.47
N PHE A 72 -0.50 6.44 7.09
CA PHE A 72 -0.40 5.93 5.73
C PHE A 72 -0.58 4.41 5.70
N GLN A 73 -0.84 3.88 4.51
CA GLN A 73 -0.68 2.45 4.25
C GLN A 73 0.80 2.05 4.33
N PRO A 74 1.13 0.79 4.67
CA PRO A 74 2.49 0.27 4.57
C PRO A 74 3.04 0.37 3.15
N GLY A 75 4.33 0.72 3.03
CA GLY A 75 4.99 0.82 1.74
C GLY A 75 6.31 1.59 1.78
N GLY A 76 7.14 1.36 0.77
CA GLY A 76 8.46 1.97 0.71
C GLY A 76 9.15 1.89 -0.64
N HIS A 77 10.45 2.12 -0.62
CA HIS A 77 11.27 2.26 -1.82
C HIS A 77 11.56 0.91 -2.49
N ALA A 78 11.64 0.96 -3.81
CA ALA A 78 12.01 -0.20 -4.62
C ALA A 78 13.48 -0.61 -4.44
N ASP A 79 14.38 0.35 -4.20
CA ASP A 79 15.82 0.12 -3.96
C ASP A 79 16.48 -0.77 -5.02
N GLY A 80 16.19 -0.49 -6.27
CA GLY A 80 16.68 -1.25 -7.42
C GLY A 80 15.85 -2.49 -7.75
N ASP A 81 14.88 -2.87 -6.93
CA ASP A 81 14.02 -4.01 -7.20
C ASP A 81 12.86 -3.62 -8.14
N ALA A 82 12.87 -4.16 -9.35
CA ALA A 82 11.82 -3.91 -10.33
C ALA A 82 10.54 -4.76 -10.11
N ASP A 83 10.54 -5.68 -9.14
CA ASP A 83 9.35 -6.42 -8.71
C ASP A 83 8.56 -5.64 -7.66
N ILE A 84 7.75 -4.69 -8.11
CA ILE A 84 7.05 -3.76 -7.21
C ILE A 84 5.98 -4.45 -6.36
N LEU A 85 5.41 -5.54 -6.82
CA LEU A 85 4.54 -6.36 -5.96
C LEU A 85 5.34 -6.97 -4.80
N ARG A 86 6.52 -7.50 -5.08
CA ARG A 86 7.43 -8.02 -4.03
C ARG A 86 7.84 -6.92 -3.06
N VAL A 87 8.16 -5.72 -3.57
CA VAL A 87 8.46 -4.54 -2.73
C VAL A 87 7.28 -4.25 -1.79
N ALA A 88 6.06 -4.12 -2.31
CA ALA A 88 4.88 -3.84 -1.50
C ALA A 88 4.64 -4.89 -0.40
N LEU A 89 4.82 -6.18 -0.72
CA LEU A 89 4.68 -7.28 0.25
C LEU A 89 5.81 -7.28 1.30
N ARG A 90 7.04 -6.99 0.89
CA ARG A 90 8.20 -6.87 1.80
C ARG A 90 7.99 -5.73 2.78
N GLU A 91 7.67 -4.54 2.29
CA GLU A 91 7.40 -3.36 3.12
C GLU A 91 6.23 -3.60 4.07
N CYS A 92 5.16 -4.25 3.59
CA CYS A 92 4.04 -4.61 4.44
C CYS A 92 4.47 -5.53 5.60
N ALA A 93 5.31 -6.53 5.34
CA ALA A 93 5.82 -7.42 6.37
C ALA A 93 6.73 -6.69 7.36
N GLU A 94 7.67 -5.88 6.86
CA GLU A 94 8.62 -5.11 7.67
C GLU A 94 7.91 -4.10 8.60
N GLU A 95 6.94 -3.35 8.07
CA GLU A 95 6.25 -2.29 8.81
C GLU A 95 5.15 -2.81 9.74
N THR A 96 4.54 -3.94 9.42
CA THR A 96 3.59 -4.59 10.34
C THR A 96 4.26 -5.48 11.38
N GLY A 97 5.50 -5.93 11.14
CA GLY A 97 6.20 -6.90 11.94
C GLY A 97 5.61 -8.33 11.82
N LEU A 98 4.82 -8.58 10.78
CA LEU A 98 4.19 -9.88 10.56
C LEU A 98 5.04 -10.75 9.62
N GLU A 99 4.96 -12.07 9.85
CA GLU A 99 5.50 -13.04 8.91
C GLU A 99 4.77 -12.95 7.56
N PRO A 100 5.47 -13.08 6.41
CA PRO A 100 4.85 -13.01 5.09
C PRO A 100 3.66 -13.97 4.87
N SER A 101 3.63 -15.09 5.58
CA SER A 101 2.53 -16.07 5.52
C SER A 101 1.18 -15.54 6.03
N HIS A 102 1.18 -14.46 6.81
CA HIS A 102 -0.02 -13.78 7.29
C HIS A 102 -0.56 -12.73 6.32
N ILE A 103 0.22 -12.38 5.29
CA ILE A 103 -0.14 -11.36 4.30
C ILE A 103 -0.65 -12.06 3.05
N ARG A 104 -1.95 -11.98 2.81
CA ARG A 104 -2.59 -12.64 1.67
C ARG A 104 -2.84 -11.64 0.55
N LEU A 105 -2.20 -11.85 -0.59
CA LEU A 105 -2.47 -11.06 -1.80
C LEU A 105 -3.90 -11.37 -2.28
N ILE A 106 -4.72 -10.32 -2.45
CA ILE A 106 -6.08 -10.45 -2.97
C ILE A 106 -6.07 -10.55 -4.50
N ASP A 107 -5.28 -9.70 -5.13
CA ASP A 107 -5.10 -9.65 -6.58
C ASP A 107 -3.66 -9.23 -6.90
N SER A 108 -3.07 -9.83 -7.91
CA SER A 108 -1.75 -9.46 -8.44
C SER A 108 -1.79 -8.23 -9.37
N MET A 109 -2.98 -7.75 -9.70
CA MET A 109 -3.16 -6.53 -10.48
C MET A 109 -2.95 -5.30 -9.60
N ILE A 110 -2.54 -4.19 -10.22
CA ILE A 110 -2.43 -2.91 -9.54
C ILE A 110 -3.79 -2.50 -8.99
N PHE A 111 -3.83 -2.11 -7.73
CA PHE A 111 -5.03 -1.60 -7.07
C PHE A 111 -5.18 -0.10 -7.21
N ASP A 112 -4.07 0.65 -7.08
CA ASP A 112 -4.06 2.11 -7.17
C ASP A 112 -2.70 2.60 -7.66
N VAL A 113 -2.69 3.71 -8.39
CA VAL A 113 -1.48 4.43 -8.80
C VAL A 113 -1.56 5.86 -8.33
N ASP A 114 -0.54 6.32 -7.63
CA ASP A 114 -0.45 7.70 -7.17
C ASP A 114 0.90 8.32 -7.54
N ILE A 115 0.92 9.61 -7.78
CA ILE A 115 2.17 10.38 -7.91
C ILE A 115 2.11 11.55 -6.96
N HIS A 116 3.02 11.58 -6.01
CA HIS A 116 3.05 12.61 -5.00
C HIS A 116 4.48 13.07 -4.69
N THR A 117 4.59 14.31 -4.28
CA THR A 117 5.85 14.91 -3.86
C THR A 117 6.11 14.61 -2.39
N THR A 118 7.31 14.14 -2.10
CA THR A 118 7.81 13.93 -0.74
C THR A 118 8.70 15.11 -0.36
N PRO A 119 8.43 15.80 0.76
CA PRO A 119 9.21 16.94 1.19
C PRO A 119 10.65 16.54 1.53
N PRO A 120 11.59 17.49 1.53
CA PRO A 120 12.97 17.24 1.95
C PRO A 120 13.00 16.70 3.38
N MET A 121 13.83 15.67 3.62
CA MET A 121 13.95 15.04 4.94
C MET A 121 15.41 14.63 5.22
N GLY A 122 16.02 15.25 6.23
CA GLY A 122 17.44 15.04 6.50
C GLY A 122 18.30 15.44 5.28
N ASN A 123 19.07 14.49 4.76
CA ASN A 123 19.89 14.67 3.56
C ASN A 123 19.16 14.36 2.24
N THR A 124 17.91 13.89 2.32
CA THR A 124 17.11 13.56 1.13
C THR A 124 16.43 14.82 0.61
N PRO A 125 16.69 15.25 -0.64
CA PRO A 125 16.06 16.42 -1.22
C PRO A 125 14.58 16.16 -1.53
N LEU A 126 13.86 17.20 -1.92
CA LEU A 126 12.51 17.07 -2.47
C LEU A 126 12.53 16.14 -3.69
N HIS A 127 11.61 15.18 -3.72
CA HIS A 127 11.51 14.18 -4.79
C HIS A 127 10.07 13.75 -4.98
N GLU A 128 9.80 13.02 -6.07
CA GLU A 128 8.47 12.46 -6.35
C GLU A 128 8.49 10.93 -6.27
N HIS A 129 7.47 10.38 -5.65
CA HIS A 129 7.18 8.96 -5.69
C HIS A 129 6.14 8.65 -6.76
N ILE A 130 6.42 7.63 -7.56
CA ILE A 130 5.42 6.92 -8.37
C ILE A 130 5.03 5.69 -7.56
N ASP A 131 3.97 5.82 -6.79
CA ASP A 131 3.55 4.79 -5.82
C ASP A 131 2.57 3.81 -6.47
N ILE A 132 3.01 2.57 -6.61
CA ILE A 132 2.24 1.46 -7.17
C ILE A 132 1.70 0.64 -6.00
N ARG A 133 0.38 0.57 -5.89
CA ARG A 133 -0.29 -0.01 -4.73
C ARG A 133 -0.99 -1.30 -5.08
N PHE A 134 -0.86 -2.27 -4.20
CA PHE A 134 -1.54 -3.56 -4.28
C PHE A 134 -2.45 -3.76 -3.08
N VAL A 135 -3.51 -4.56 -3.23
CA VAL A 135 -4.43 -4.86 -2.14
C VAL A 135 -4.11 -6.21 -1.53
N VAL A 136 -3.96 -6.23 -0.22
CA VAL A 136 -3.68 -7.43 0.58
C VAL A 136 -4.68 -7.58 1.71
N GLU A 137 -4.81 -8.78 2.21
CA GLU A 137 -5.66 -9.12 3.34
C GLU A 137 -4.79 -9.61 4.50
N ILE A 138 -5.07 -9.12 5.70
CA ILE A 138 -4.52 -9.60 6.97
C ILE A 138 -5.68 -9.85 7.93
N ASP A 139 -5.59 -10.91 8.73
CA ASP A 139 -6.61 -11.20 9.74
C ASP A 139 -6.57 -10.13 10.84
N ASP A 140 -7.68 -9.43 11.07
CA ASP A 140 -7.81 -8.28 11.97
C ASP A 140 -7.71 -8.63 13.48
N TRP A 141 -7.69 -9.92 13.81
CA TRP A 141 -7.47 -10.42 15.16
C TRP A 141 -5.98 -10.67 15.47
N LEU A 142 -5.10 -10.66 14.48
CA LEU A 142 -3.66 -10.83 14.70
C LEU A 142 -3.10 -9.58 15.43
N PRO A 143 -2.24 -9.79 16.44
CA PRO A 143 -1.47 -8.69 17.00
C PRO A 143 -0.52 -8.13 15.94
N ILE A 144 -0.47 -6.82 15.82
CA ILE A 144 0.40 -6.12 14.87
C ILE A 144 1.56 -5.49 15.66
N PRO A 145 2.76 -6.09 15.65
CA PRO A 145 3.89 -5.57 16.42
C PRO A 145 4.36 -4.20 15.94
N GLY A 146 4.27 -3.93 14.63
CA GLY A 146 4.88 -2.76 14.02
C GLY A 146 6.42 -2.84 14.01
N ASN A 147 7.06 -1.71 13.71
CA ASN A 147 8.51 -1.57 13.74
C ASN A 147 8.93 -0.18 14.27
N ASP A 148 10.24 0.11 14.29
CA ASP A 148 10.77 1.38 14.80
C ASP A 148 10.48 2.60 13.89
N GLU A 149 9.97 2.40 12.69
CA GLU A 149 9.61 3.47 11.75
C GLU A 149 8.24 4.07 12.03
N SER A 150 7.41 3.39 12.82
CA SER A 150 6.07 3.83 13.20
C SER A 150 5.94 4.16 14.69
N HIS A 151 4.98 5.02 15.02
CA HIS A 151 4.51 5.23 16.39
C HIS A 151 3.45 4.19 16.77
N ALA A 152 2.66 3.78 15.80
CA ALA A 152 1.59 2.80 15.96
C ALA A 152 1.22 2.21 14.59
N VAL A 153 0.67 1.00 14.58
CA VAL A 153 0.04 0.37 13.42
C VAL A 153 -1.33 -0.13 13.88
N GLU A 154 -2.41 0.43 13.32
CA GLU A 154 -3.75 0.22 13.86
C GLU A 154 -4.79 -0.01 12.75
N TRP A 155 -5.84 -0.74 13.11
CA TRP A 155 -7.02 -0.95 12.29
C TRP A 155 -8.02 0.19 12.40
N PHE A 156 -8.46 0.72 11.26
CA PHE A 156 -9.45 1.79 11.18
C PHE A 156 -10.68 1.33 10.40
N PRO A 157 -11.90 1.49 10.95
CA PRO A 157 -13.10 1.33 10.16
C PRO A 157 -13.07 2.23 8.93
N LEU A 158 -13.51 1.74 7.76
CA LEU A 158 -13.44 2.49 6.49
C LEU A 158 -14.06 3.89 6.59
N TYR A 159 -15.16 4.04 7.35
CA TYR A 159 -15.83 5.33 7.50
C TYR A 159 -15.07 6.35 8.36
N GLN A 160 -14.01 5.92 9.08
CA GLN A 160 -13.20 6.81 9.93
C GLN A 160 -11.89 7.22 9.27
N VAL A 161 -11.40 6.49 8.28
CA VAL A 161 -10.05 6.65 7.69
C VAL A 161 -9.77 8.08 7.27
N LEU A 162 -10.74 8.77 6.63
CA LEU A 162 -10.57 10.14 6.17
C LEU A 162 -10.40 11.18 7.29
N ARG A 163 -10.61 10.81 8.55
CA ARG A 163 -10.29 11.66 9.70
C ARG A 163 -8.79 11.67 10.02
N TYR A 164 -8.09 10.61 9.62
CA TYR A 164 -6.66 10.40 9.89
C TYR A 164 -5.79 10.67 8.68
N ASN A 165 -6.28 10.34 7.50
CA ASN A 165 -5.65 10.64 6.23
C ASN A 165 -6.72 11.00 5.20
N ASN A 166 -6.85 12.29 4.87
CA ASN A 166 -7.84 12.82 3.94
C ASN A 166 -7.28 13.11 2.54
N ASN A 167 -6.14 12.52 2.20
CA ASN A 167 -5.56 12.65 0.89
C ASN A 167 -6.48 12.09 -0.20
N ARG A 168 -6.38 12.67 -1.39
CA ARG A 168 -7.19 12.27 -2.53
C ARG A 168 -7.01 10.79 -2.90
N SER A 169 -5.77 10.30 -2.79
CA SER A 169 -5.47 8.88 -3.04
C SER A 169 -6.12 7.96 -2.00
N THR A 170 -6.14 8.35 -0.72
CA THR A 170 -6.84 7.59 0.33
C THR A 170 -8.35 7.49 0.06
N TYR A 171 -8.98 8.60 -0.33
CA TYR A 171 -10.38 8.58 -0.76
C TYR A 171 -10.61 7.61 -1.92
N ARG A 172 -9.74 7.63 -2.93
CA ARG A 172 -9.79 6.76 -4.10
C ARG A 172 -9.71 5.28 -3.72
N MET A 173 -8.76 4.93 -2.84
CA MET A 173 -8.60 3.56 -2.34
C MET A 173 -9.81 3.08 -1.54
N LEU A 174 -10.41 3.92 -0.69
CA LEU A 174 -11.64 3.60 0.04
C LEU A 174 -12.80 3.32 -0.92
N GLU A 175 -12.98 4.14 -1.95
CA GLU A 175 -14.01 3.93 -2.96
C GLU A 175 -13.83 2.61 -3.74
N LYS A 176 -12.57 2.22 -4.00
CA LYS A 176 -12.24 0.95 -4.66
C LYS A 176 -12.45 -0.24 -3.73
N THR A 177 -12.13 -0.10 -2.45
CA THR A 177 -12.34 -1.16 -1.44
C THR A 177 -13.78 -1.63 -1.39
N ARG A 178 -14.75 -0.72 -1.53
CA ARG A 178 -16.18 -1.05 -1.60
C ARG A 178 -16.54 -1.97 -2.78
N GLY A 179 -15.72 -1.97 -3.84
CA GLY A 179 -15.89 -2.84 -5.01
C GLY A 179 -15.22 -4.21 -4.87
N ILE A 180 -14.41 -4.44 -3.84
CA ILE A 180 -13.75 -5.73 -3.63
C ILE A 180 -14.79 -6.73 -3.13
N ARG A 181 -15.00 -7.82 -3.89
CA ARG A 181 -15.90 -8.89 -3.48
C ARG A 181 -15.39 -9.55 -2.21
N ASN A 182 -16.25 -9.69 -1.22
CA ASN A 182 -15.98 -10.49 -0.03
C ASN A 182 -15.86 -11.97 -0.45
N PHE A 183 -14.66 -12.46 -0.61
CA PHE A 183 -14.41 -13.90 -0.64
C PHE A 183 -14.63 -14.40 0.79
N HIS A 184 -15.86 -14.84 1.08
CA HIS A 184 -16.19 -15.40 2.37
C HIS A 184 -15.29 -16.62 2.69
N ARG A 185 -14.24 -16.40 3.47
CA ARG A 185 -13.84 -17.39 4.44
C ARG A 185 -14.78 -17.21 5.64
N THR A 186 -15.73 -18.09 5.79
CA THR A 186 -16.42 -18.27 7.07
C THR A 186 -15.40 -18.81 8.07
N ILE A 187 -14.63 -17.90 8.68
CA ILE A 187 -13.96 -18.22 9.94
C ILE A 187 -15.09 -18.25 10.98
N PRO A 188 -15.29 -19.38 11.66
CA PRO A 188 -16.34 -19.48 12.67
C PRO A 188 -16.18 -18.33 13.67
N THR A 189 -17.26 -17.65 13.99
CA THR A 189 -17.30 -16.50 14.92
C THR A 189 -16.68 -16.85 16.29
N GLN A 190 -16.63 -18.13 16.65
CA GLN A 190 -16.00 -18.65 17.87
C GLN A 190 -14.48 -18.47 17.91
N GLU A 191 -13.76 -18.57 16.78
CA GLU A 191 -12.30 -18.38 16.77
C GLU A 191 -11.92 -16.91 16.89
N ARG A 192 -12.72 -15.99 16.34
CA ARG A 192 -12.52 -14.54 16.49
C ARG A 192 -12.64 -14.07 17.95
N HIS A 193 -13.57 -14.64 18.72
CA HIS A 193 -13.78 -14.27 20.11
C HIS A 193 -12.75 -14.89 21.05
N ALA A 194 -12.28 -16.08 20.78
CA ALA A 194 -11.26 -16.75 21.58
C ALA A 194 -9.90 -16.02 21.49
N ALA A 195 -9.52 -15.54 20.32
CA ALA A 195 -8.27 -14.80 20.13
C ALA A 195 -8.28 -13.42 20.82
N LYS A 196 -9.41 -12.68 20.81
CA LYS A 196 -9.56 -11.39 21.50
C LYS A 196 -9.63 -11.50 23.04
N ALA A 197 -9.87 -12.68 23.59
CA ALA A 197 -9.95 -12.91 25.03
C ALA A 197 -8.62 -13.33 25.67
N LEU A 198 -7.56 -13.52 24.90
CA LEU A 198 -6.24 -13.97 25.36
C LEU A 198 -5.21 -12.83 25.45
N TRP A 199 -5.62 -11.59 25.23
CA TRP A 199 -4.84 -10.35 25.35
C TRP A 199 -5.69 -9.28 26.09
#